data_9660a63321de1dc9ee660d5123c2f76a
#
_entry.id   9660a63321de1dc9ee660d5123c2f76a
#
_cell.length_a   1.000
_cell.length_b   1.000
_cell.length_c   1.000
_cell.angle_alpha   90.00
_cell.angle_beta   90.00
_cell.angle_gamma   90.00
#
_symmetry.space_group_name_H-M   'P 1'
#
loop_
_entity.id
_entity.type
_entity.pdbx_description
1 polymer ?
#
loop_
_entity_poly.entity_id
_entity_poly.type
_entity_poly.pdbx_seq_one_letter_code
_entity_poly.pdbx_strand_id
1 'polypeptide(L)'
;MRGMDGVMHVQEDDGLTFEGTTDPTGPFGNPDGSRAPIENILNNFVDFHGNPAFGALATRPDDATTRVIVGRLGAGKTVYLRRLRNFQARQDSVYADHPQQNLPSTEAIVKACQWFPEQFLTEKWMQVWSRAVLSSLATHLLAHEDLRHYVAGDQAESIRHDYGHLLGAFRRPRSIYSELRTIINGQNTGRQLTGYLEDPAWDDLEDVLGEILRTCPPVFFYLDAVDEEFSHAPMYWLRCQKGLFYQVMRFLRDPRLGGRLHIVISIRDIVMSSVYRSEHAPRYHDEPHIRVLTWSRESIEYLLTEKLRRLDPRFFMAAGSYTDPVEAWLGTPVVHNQARGVHERVTDYLLRHTRLIPRDVVSLGNAICAEILRQKAAGRSEIPQGDLRRVVSRASKRFGDSQLAQSGNQIAADTMPKDAARHGYSEVYTSTMEYLAGIDQQVREIIREVGYDRFSREELELIEMRAAEKFDSSTSFPSVLWQNGLLGYVDPGGETRFYSHTDMDQFDIPAGAASYVFHPCVIDSVAIRGVGDPVYPFRRG
;
A
#
# COMPACT_ATOMS: atom_id res chain seq x y z
N MET A 1 -26.88 -24.60 24.63
CA MET A 1 -25.59 -24.10 25.09
C MET A 1 -24.52 -25.11 24.71
N ARG A 2 -23.85 -24.93 23.59
CA ARG A 2 -22.66 -25.69 23.22
C ARG A 2 -21.47 -24.73 23.38
N GLY A 3 -20.55 -25.07 24.30
CA GLY A 3 -19.34 -24.33 24.53
C GLY A 3 -18.50 -24.34 23.26
N MET A 4 -18.09 -23.15 22.83
CA MET A 4 -17.10 -22.96 21.78
C MET A 4 -15.72 -22.90 22.46
N ASP A 5 -15.10 -24.04 22.60
CA ASP A 5 -13.67 -24.10 22.93
C ASP A 5 -12.89 -23.93 21.61
N GLY A 6 -12.56 -22.68 21.28
CA GLY A 6 -11.67 -22.39 20.16
C GLY A 6 -10.23 -22.78 20.55
N VAL A 7 -9.66 -23.76 19.88
CA VAL A 7 -8.26 -24.16 20.03
C VAL A 7 -7.40 -23.35 19.08
N MET A 8 -6.31 -22.81 19.59
CA MET A 8 -5.33 -22.05 18.80
C MET A 8 -4.19 -22.96 18.38
N HIS A 9 -4.02 -23.12 17.06
CA HIS A 9 -2.84 -23.77 16.50
C HIS A 9 -1.79 -22.75 16.08
N VAL A 10 -0.60 -22.86 16.66
CA VAL A 10 0.57 -22.08 16.24
C VAL A 10 1.39 -22.94 15.31
N GLN A 11 1.31 -22.70 14.02
CA GLN A 11 2.27 -23.27 13.07
C GLN A 11 3.57 -22.47 13.10
N GLU A 12 4.70 -23.15 13.18
CA GLU A 12 6.03 -22.54 13.38
C GLU A 12 6.47 -21.65 12.21
N ASP A 13 5.83 -21.74 11.03
CA ASP A 13 6.31 -21.00 9.86
C ASP A 13 5.35 -19.98 9.21
N ASP A 14 4.02 -20.05 9.39
CA ASP A 14 3.15 -19.21 8.56
C ASP A 14 1.86 -18.75 9.22
N GLY A 15 1.89 -18.02 10.24
CA GLY A 15 0.69 -17.29 10.65
C GLY A 15 -0.10 -17.98 11.75
N LEU A 16 -0.68 -17.15 12.56
CA LEU A 16 -1.57 -17.53 13.63
C LEU A 16 -2.92 -17.92 13.05
N THR A 17 -3.36 -19.16 13.26
CA THR A 17 -4.73 -19.58 13.00
C THR A 17 -5.51 -19.63 14.31
N PHE A 18 -6.72 -19.06 14.30
CA PHE A 18 -7.64 -19.11 15.45
C PHE A 18 -8.78 -20.05 15.07
N GLU A 19 -8.77 -21.27 15.63
CA GLU A 19 -9.88 -22.20 15.43
C GLU A 19 -11.16 -21.68 16.12
N GLY A 20 -12.29 -21.81 15.41
CA GLY A 20 -13.61 -21.46 15.95
C GLY A 20 -14.13 -20.05 15.62
N THR A 21 -13.36 -19.24 14.88
CA THR A 21 -13.89 -18.04 14.24
C THR A 21 -14.12 -18.30 12.76
N THR A 22 -15.23 -17.83 12.21
CA THR A 22 -15.50 -17.87 10.76
C THR A 22 -14.54 -16.97 9.97
N ASP A 23 -13.70 -16.20 10.66
CA ASP A 23 -12.70 -15.33 10.11
C ASP A 23 -11.31 -15.81 10.59
N PRO A 24 -10.40 -16.24 9.68
CA PRO A 24 -9.03 -16.63 10.03
C PRO A 24 -8.17 -15.43 10.49
N THR A 25 -8.79 -14.28 10.68
CA THR A 25 -8.14 -13.07 11.14
C THR A 25 -7.96 -13.10 12.65
N GLY A 26 -6.79 -12.70 13.12
CA GLY A 26 -6.53 -12.63 14.55
C GLY A 26 -7.41 -11.59 15.29
N PRO A 27 -7.31 -11.52 16.62
CA PRO A 27 -8.14 -10.64 17.47
C PRO A 27 -8.08 -9.16 17.09
N PHE A 28 -6.97 -8.70 16.51
CA PHE A 28 -6.80 -7.32 16.01
C PHE A 28 -7.35 -7.12 14.58
N GLY A 29 -7.81 -8.19 13.91
CA GLY A 29 -8.27 -8.19 12.53
C GLY A 29 -7.21 -8.70 11.54
N ASN A 30 -7.55 -8.65 10.25
CA ASN A 30 -6.64 -9.08 9.18
C ASN A 30 -5.64 -7.96 8.85
N PRO A 31 -4.33 -8.20 8.90
CA PRO A 31 -3.34 -7.25 8.43
C PRO A 31 -3.41 -7.00 6.91
N ASP A 32 -4.06 -7.92 6.16
CA ASP A 32 -4.38 -7.74 4.75
C ASP A 32 -5.86 -7.35 4.57
N GLY A 33 -6.11 -6.07 4.36
CA GLY A 33 -7.46 -5.53 4.17
C GLY A 33 -8.17 -6.06 2.91
N SER A 34 -7.45 -6.64 1.94
CA SER A 34 -8.04 -7.22 0.73
C SER A 34 -8.81 -8.51 1.03
N ARG A 35 -8.31 -9.28 1.99
CA ARG A 35 -8.87 -10.58 2.39
C ARG A 35 -9.92 -10.48 3.50
N ALA A 36 -10.00 -9.34 4.19
CA ALA A 36 -10.98 -9.17 5.26
C ALA A 36 -12.40 -9.10 4.71
N PRO A 37 -13.41 -9.80 5.30
CA PRO A 37 -14.82 -9.58 4.98
C PRO A 37 -15.20 -8.10 5.18
N ILE A 38 -16.11 -7.60 4.35
CA ILE A 38 -16.49 -6.18 4.40
C ILE A 38 -17.15 -5.82 5.75
N GLU A 39 -17.93 -6.71 6.32
CA GLU A 39 -18.55 -6.54 7.63
C GLU A 39 -17.49 -6.37 8.72
N ASN A 40 -16.42 -7.16 8.65
CA ASN A 40 -15.29 -7.05 9.59
C ASN A 40 -14.55 -5.73 9.44
N ILE A 41 -14.38 -5.25 8.20
CA ILE A 41 -13.80 -3.93 7.94
C ILE A 41 -14.69 -2.85 8.59
N LEU A 42 -16.00 -2.88 8.34
CA LEU A 42 -16.92 -1.86 8.84
C LEU A 42 -17.01 -1.86 10.37
N ASN A 43 -17.11 -3.04 10.98
CA ASN A 43 -17.24 -3.19 12.43
C ASN A 43 -15.95 -2.84 13.19
N ASN A 44 -14.80 -3.10 12.59
CA ASN A 44 -13.48 -2.89 13.19
C ASN A 44 -12.80 -1.60 12.73
N PHE A 45 -13.45 -0.80 11.89
CA PHE A 45 -12.89 0.47 11.45
C PHE A 45 -12.78 1.43 12.63
N VAL A 46 -11.59 1.99 12.81
CA VAL A 46 -11.36 3.06 13.79
C VAL A 46 -11.53 4.38 13.06
N ASP A 47 -12.56 5.12 13.45
CA ASP A 47 -12.85 6.41 12.87
C ASP A 47 -12.10 7.51 13.64
N PHE A 48 -11.26 8.23 12.96
CA PHE A 48 -10.52 9.39 13.50
C PHE A 48 -11.29 10.69 13.32
N HIS A 49 -12.42 10.62 12.60
CA HIS A 49 -13.23 11.77 12.29
C HIS A 49 -13.97 12.27 13.54
N GLY A 50 -13.89 13.57 13.78
CA GLY A 50 -14.49 14.18 14.96
C GLY A 50 -13.54 14.34 16.16
N ASN A 51 -12.33 13.78 16.11
CA ASN A 51 -11.30 14.12 17.08
C ASN A 51 -10.45 15.31 16.57
N PRO A 52 -10.52 16.49 17.22
CA PRO A 52 -9.79 17.68 16.76
C PRO A 52 -8.28 17.48 16.65
N ALA A 53 -7.72 16.53 17.42
CA ALA A 53 -6.29 16.21 17.38
C ALA A 53 -5.84 15.59 16.04
N PHE A 54 -6.77 15.03 15.26
CA PHE A 54 -6.46 14.34 14.01
C PHE A 54 -7.05 15.02 12.76
N GLY A 55 -7.62 16.22 12.90
CA GLY A 55 -8.48 16.91 11.93
C GLY A 55 -8.11 16.81 10.45
N ALA A 56 -6.86 17.08 10.08
CA ALA A 56 -6.40 17.00 8.68
C ALA A 56 -6.02 15.57 8.24
N LEU A 57 -5.75 14.66 9.19
CA LEU A 57 -5.33 13.29 8.92
C LEU A 57 -6.52 12.35 8.68
N ALA A 58 -7.71 12.76 9.15
CA ALA A 58 -8.91 11.97 9.02
C ALA A 58 -9.50 12.11 7.62
N THR A 59 -9.05 11.29 6.71
CA THR A 59 -9.79 11.07 5.47
C THR A 59 -11.17 10.55 5.84
N ARG A 60 -12.20 11.37 5.58
CA ARG A 60 -13.58 10.94 5.82
C ARG A 60 -13.85 9.70 4.98
N PRO A 61 -14.33 8.61 5.59
CA PRO A 61 -14.64 7.40 4.85
C PRO A 61 -15.74 7.61 3.79
N ASP A 62 -16.52 8.66 3.94
CA ASP A 62 -17.65 9.08 3.13
C ASP A 62 -17.34 10.29 2.20
N ASP A 63 -16.07 10.68 2.07
CA ASP A 63 -15.68 11.79 1.19
C ASP A 63 -15.85 11.39 -0.27
N ALA A 64 -17.03 11.73 -0.83
CA ALA A 64 -17.40 11.47 -2.21
C ALA A 64 -16.50 12.19 -3.23
N THR A 65 -15.70 13.15 -2.81
CA THR A 65 -14.77 13.89 -3.68
C THR A 65 -13.47 13.13 -3.94
N THR A 66 -13.10 12.18 -3.08
CA THR A 66 -11.87 11.40 -3.21
C THR A 66 -11.82 10.59 -4.50
N ARG A 67 -10.73 10.73 -5.25
CA ARG A 67 -10.43 9.93 -6.46
C ARG A 67 -9.13 9.16 -6.34
N VAL A 68 -8.18 9.67 -5.59
CA VAL A 68 -6.87 9.04 -5.40
C VAL A 68 -6.58 8.91 -3.91
N ILE A 69 -6.41 7.68 -3.44
CA ILE A 69 -5.99 7.36 -2.08
C ILE A 69 -4.51 7.00 -2.12
N VAL A 70 -3.69 7.85 -1.51
CA VAL A 70 -2.23 7.69 -1.47
C VAL A 70 -1.80 7.18 -0.10
N GLY A 71 -0.84 6.29 -0.05
CA GLY A 71 -0.24 5.87 1.23
C GLY A 71 0.78 4.76 1.08
N ARG A 72 1.57 4.57 2.12
CA ARG A 72 2.55 3.47 2.22
C ARG A 72 1.88 2.10 2.14
N LEU A 73 2.68 1.08 1.86
CA LEU A 73 2.23 -0.31 2.00
C LEU A 73 1.85 -0.57 3.47
N GLY A 74 0.60 -1.01 3.68
CA GLY A 74 0.05 -1.24 5.03
C GLY A 74 -0.59 -0.02 5.70
N ALA A 75 -0.65 1.14 5.03
CA ALA A 75 -1.31 2.35 5.54
C ALA A 75 -2.85 2.26 5.58
N GLY A 76 -3.45 1.20 5.02
CA GLY A 76 -4.91 1.01 5.05
C GLY A 76 -5.64 1.49 3.80
N LYS A 77 -4.96 1.76 2.67
CA LYS A 77 -5.58 2.20 1.40
C LYS A 77 -6.77 1.33 0.99
N THR A 78 -6.56 0.02 0.92
CA THR A 78 -7.61 -0.97 0.60
C THR A 78 -8.83 -0.86 1.52
N VAL A 79 -8.59 -0.67 2.81
CA VAL A 79 -9.66 -0.54 3.81
C VAL A 79 -10.49 0.72 3.55
N TYR A 80 -9.84 1.86 3.29
CA TYR A 80 -10.51 3.11 2.94
C TYR A 80 -11.27 3.00 1.62
N LEU A 81 -10.66 2.43 0.58
CA LEU A 81 -11.28 2.25 -0.74
C LEU A 81 -12.55 1.39 -0.63
N ARG A 82 -12.48 0.25 0.08
CA ARG A 82 -13.61 -0.65 0.27
C ARG A 82 -14.73 0.00 1.11
N ARG A 83 -14.35 0.80 2.12
CA ARG A 83 -15.31 1.54 2.92
C ARG A 83 -16.00 2.64 2.12
N LEU A 84 -15.25 3.42 1.33
CA LEU A 84 -15.78 4.45 0.45
C LEU A 84 -16.76 3.85 -0.56
N ARG A 85 -16.38 2.74 -1.20
CA ARG A 85 -17.28 1.99 -2.09
C ARG A 85 -18.58 1.57 -1.39
N ASN A 86 -18.46 1.00 -0.20
CA ASN A 86 -19.64 0.56 0.55
C ASN A 86 -20.56 1.72 0.94
N PHE A 87 -19.99 2.89 1.21
CA PHE A 87 -20.77 4.11 1.44
C PHE A 87 -21.51 4.55 0.19
N GLN A 88 -20.82 4.62 -0.97
CA GLN A 88 -21.42 5.00 -2.24
C GLN A 88 -22.50 4.01 -2.70
N ALA A 89 -22.26 2.70 -2.54
CA ALA A 89 -23.20 1.66 -2.94
C ALA A 89 -24.51 1.63 -2.11
N ARG A 90 -24.58 2.37 -1.02
CA ARG A 90 -25.82 2.53 -0.23
C ARG A 90 -26.68 3.71 -0.69
N GLN A 91 -26.19 4.48 -1.66
CA GLN A 91 -26.94 5.60 -2.21
C GLN A 91 -27.68 5.14 -3.45
N ASP A 92 -29.01 5.15 -3.41
CA ASP A 92 -29.89 4.72 -4.52
C ASP A 92 -29.68 5.53 -5.82
N SER A 93 -29.04 6.70 -5.71
CA SER A 93 -28.78 7.61 -6.82
C SER A 93 -27.41 7.42 -7.50
N VAL A 94 -26.65 6.36 -7.14
CA VAL A 94 -25.28 6.15 -7.61
C VAL A 94 -25.07 4.69 -7.99
N TYR A 95 -24.41 4.43 -9.11
CA TYR A 95 -23.87 3.11 -9.41
C TYR A 95 -22.43 2.98 -8.92
N ALA A 96 -22.15 1.98 -8.08
CA ALA A 96 -20.83 1.74 -7.51
C ALA A 96 -20.40 0.28 -7.73
N ASP A 97 -19.48 0.05 -8.67
CA ASP A 97 -18.95 -1.28 -8.97
C ASP A 97 -18.14 -1.87 -7.79
N HIS A 98 -17.91 -3.17 -7.82
CA HIS A 98 -17.06 -3.83 -6.83
C HIS A 98 -15.59 -3.42 -7.00
N PRO A 99 -14.81 -3.29 -5.90
CA PRO A 99 -13.39 -3.03 -5.98
C PRO A 99 -12.67 -4.15 -6.75
N GLN A 100 -11.94 -3.74 -7.79
CA GLN A 100 -11.21 -4.65 -8.65
C GLN A 100 -9.80 -4.84 -8.10
N GLN A 101 -9.38 -6.10 -7.93
CA GLN A 101 -8.11 -6.46 -7.31
C GLN A 101 -7.22 -7.34 -8.19
N ASN A 102 -7.78 -7.99 -9.23
CA ASN A 102 -7.04 -8.91 -10.07
C ASN A 102 -6.54 -8.20 -11.34
N LEU A 103 -5.32 -7.70 -11.28
CA LEU A 103 -4.61 -7.19 -12.45
C LEU A 103 -4.39 -8.29 -13.51
N PRO A 104 -4.16 -7.90 -14.77
CA PRO A 104 -3.59 -8.80 -15.78
C PRO A 104 -2.28 -9.40 -15.26
N SER A 105 -1.95 -10.60 -15.73
CA SER A 105 -0.68 -11.23 -15.38
C SER A 105 0.50 -10.31 -15.67
N THR A 106 1.54 -10.37 -14.85
CA THR A 106 2.80 -9.63 -15.05
C THR A 106 3.34 -9.82 -16.47
N GLU A 107 3.16 -11.01 -17.05
CA GLU A 107 3.51 -11.31 -18.43
C GLU A 107 2.87 -10.36 -19.44
N ALA A 108 1.57 -10.11 -19.34
CA ALA A 108 0.86 -9.20 -20.24
C ALA A 108 1.39 -7.76 -20.13
N ILE A 109 1.69 -7.33 -18.91
CA ILE A 109 2.22 -5.99 -18.65
C ILE A 109 3.64 -5.84 -19.21
N VAL A 110 4.51 -6.81 -18.94
CA VAL A 110 5.89 -6.83 -19.49
C VAL A 110 5.85 -6.82 -21.02
N LYS A 111 5.01 -7.64 -21.62
CA LYS A 111 4.80 -7.69 -23.07
C LYS A 111 4.42 -6.32 -23.64
N ALA A 112 3.46 -5.64 -23.02
CA ALA A 112 3.04 -4.30 -23.46
C ALA A 112 4.18 -3.27 -23.31
N CYS A 113 4.90 -3.30 -22.19
CA CYS A 113 6.02 -2.39 -21.94
C CYS A 113 7.18 -2.56 -22.93
N GLN A 114 7.46 -3.80 -23.36
CA GLN A 114 8.49 -4.09 -24.36
C GLN A 114 8.21 -3.50 -25.74
N TRP A 115 6.94 -3.25 -26.05
CA TRP A 115 6.53 -2.72 -27.34
C TRP A 115 6.61 -1.20 -27.46
N PHE A 116 6.76 -0.49 -26.33
CA PHE A 116 6.81 0.96 -26.33
C PHE A 116 8.20 1.48 -25.99
N PRO A 117 8.64 2.60 -26.60
CA PRO A 117 9.85 3.31 -26.17
C PRO A 117 9.71 3.76 -24.71
N GLU A 118 10.76 3.59 -23.93
CA GLU A 118 10.75 3.87 -22.49
C GLU A 118 10.29 5.31 -22.15
N GLN A 119 10.73 6.27 -22.93
CA GLN A 119 10.38 7.68 -22.77
C GLN A 119 8.89 7.97 -22.91
N PHE A 120 8.13 7.12 -23.62
CA PHE A 120 6.69 7.26 -23.83
C PHE A 120 5.86 6.29 -22.98
N LEU A 121 6.48 5.46 -22.15
CA LEU A 121 5.76 4.42 -21.39
C LEU A 121 4.60 4.98 -20.56
N THR A 122 4.80 6.08 -19.84
CA THR A 122 3.73 6.68 -19.02
C THR A 122 2.56 7.13 -19.88
N GLU A 123 2.82 7.78 -21.02
CA GLU A 123 1.80 8.26 -21.94
C GLU A 123 1.04 7.09 -22.58
N LYS A 124 1.76 6.05 -23.03
CA LYS A 124 1.12 4.84 -23.58
C LYS A 124 0.29 4.11 -22.54
N TRP A 125 0.72 4.05 -21.29
CA TRP A 125 -0.10 3.51 -20.21
C TRP A 125 -1.34 4.37 -19.93
N MET A 126 -1.26 5.70 -20.05
CA MET A 126 -2.47 6.55 -19.98
C MET A 126 -3.48 6.14 -21.06
N GLN A 127 -3.04 5.93 -22.30
CA GLN A 127 -3.90 5.48 -23.38
C GLN A 127 -4.51 4.10 -23.10
N VAL A 128 -3.70 3.12 -22.67
CA VAL A 128 -4.17 1.77 -22.34
C VAL A 128 -5.23 1.81 -21.23
N TRP A 129 -5.00 2.57 -20.17
CA TRP A 129 -5.97 2.76 -19.09
C TRP A 129 -7.24 3.45 -19.57
N SER A 130 -7.10 4.48 -20.42
CA SER A 130 -8.25 5.17 -21.03
C SER A 130 -9.16 4.17 -21.74
N ARG A 131 -8.58 3.36 -22.65
CA ARG A 131 -9.35 2.40 -23.45
C ARG A 131 -9.97 1.30 -22.59
N ALA A 132 -9.26 0.83 -21.56
CA ALA A 132 -9.80 -0.15 -20.62
C ALA A 132 -10.99 0.40 -19.80
N VAL A 133 -10.92 1.65 -19.36
CA VAL A 133 -12.02 2.32 -18.65
C VAL A 133 -13.23 2.52 -19.54
N LEU A 134 -13.04 3.06 -20.76
CA LEU A 134 -14.13 3.30 -21.72
C LEU A 134 -14.80 1.98 -22.14
N SER A 135 -14.01 0.92 -22.42
CA SER A 135 -14.56 -0.41 -22.70
C SER A 135 -15.36 -0.96 -21.52
N SER A 136 -14.82 -0.87 -20.30
CA SER A 136 -15.53 -1.31 -19.10
C SER A 136 -16.84 -0.55 -18.92
N LEU A 137 -16.81 0.78 -19.05
CA LEU A 137 -18.00 1.63 -18.97
C LEU A 137 -19.05 1.22 -20.01
N ALA A 138 -18.65 1.05 -21.29
CA ALA A 138 -19.55 0.62 -22.36
C ALA A 138 -20.21 -0.72 -22.05
N THR A 139 -19.43 -1.72 -21.59
CA THR A 139 -19.99 -3.03 -21.24
C THR A 139 -20.94 -2.97 -20.04
N HIS A 140 -20.69 -2.10 -19.05
CA HIS A 140 -21.60 -1.89 -17.92
C HIS A 140 -22.90 -1.20 -18.37
N LEU A 141 -22.82 -0.13 -19.12
CA LEU A 141 -23.99 0.56 -19.65
C LEU A 141 -24.88 -0.34 -20.53
N LEU A 142 -24.27 -1.26 -21.29
CA LEU A 142 -25.01 -2.13 -22.23
C LEU A 142 -25.46 -3.47 -21.64
N ALA A 143 -24.89 -3.92 -20.53
CA ALA A 143 -25.16 -5.28 -20.03
C ALA A 143 -25.44 -5.36 -18.52
N HIS A 144 -25.17 -4.32 -17.71
CA HIS A 144 -25.51 -4.33 -16.29
C HIS A 144 -27.00 -4.03 -16.09
N GLU A 145 -27.67 -4.80 -15.21
CA GLU A 145 -29.09 -4.67 -14.96
C GLU A 145 -29.52 -3.28 -14.47
N ASP A 146 -28.69 -2.62 -13.65
CA ASP A 146 -28.97 -1.30 -13.10
C ASP A 146 -28.70 -0.15 -14.09
N LEU A 147 -27.94 -0.37 -15.15
CA LEU A 147 -27.53 0.68 -16.06
C LEU A 147 -28.14 0.58 -17.46
N ARG A 148 -28.41 -0.64 -17.94
CA ARG A 148 -28.85 -0.88 -19.32
C ARG A 148 -30.17 -0.18 -19.71
N HIS A 149 -31.01 0.13 -18.73
CA HIS A 149 -32.31 0.79 -18.98
C HIS A 149 -32.19 2.30 -19.24
N TYR A 150 -30.99 2.89 -18.99
CA TYR A 150 -30.70 4.27 -19.37
C TYR A 150 -30.20 4.40 -20.82
N VAL A 151 -29.95 3.28 -21.50
CA VAL A 151 -29.46 3.25 -22.88
C VAL A 151 -30.64 2.90 -23.79
N ALA A 152 -30.98 3.77 -24.73
CA ALA A 152 -32.01 3.49 -25.72
C ALA A 152 -31.61 2.30 -26.61
N GLY A 153 -32.59 1.51 -27.05
CA GLY A 153 -32.32 0.30 -27.82
C GLY A 153 -31.52 0.51 -29.09
N ASP A 154 -31.84 1.55 -29.84
CA ASP A 154 -31.14 2.00 -31.04
C ASP A 154 -29.69 2.45 -30.73
N GLN A 155 -29.47 3.18 -29.65
CA GLN A 155 -28.13 3.53 -29.18
C GLN A 155 -27.31 2.27 -28.80
N ALA A 156 -27.93 1.32 -28.12
CA ALA A 156 -27.27 0.08 -27.74
C ALA A 156 -26.86 -0.76 -28.97
N GLU A 157 -27.69 -0.79 -30.01
CA GLU A 157 -27.38 -1.46 -31.28
C GLU A 157 -26.28 -0.72 -32.06
N SER A 158 -26.36 0.63 -32.16
CA SER A 158 -25.33 1.45 -32.78
C SER A 158 -23.96 1.23 -32.11
N ILE A 159 -23.88 1.29 -30.77
CA ILE A 159 -22.62 1.05 -30.05
C ILE A 159 -22.07 -0.34 -30.37
N ARG A 160 -22.89 -1.40 -30.39
CA ARG A 160 -22.42 -2.74 -30.73
C ARG A 160 -21.99 -2.91 -32.18
N HIS A 161 -22.65 -2.22 -33.09
CA HIS A 161 -22.33 -2.28 -34.51
C HIS A 161 -21.10 -1.45 -34.86
N ASP A 162 -21.10 -0.18 -34.47
CA ASP A 162 -20.09 0.79 -34.93
C ASP A 162 -18.76 0.62 -34.20
N TYR A 163 -18.83 0.29 -32.89
CA TYR A 163 -17.65 0.14 -32.02
C TYR A 163 -17.36 -1.31 -31.63
N GLY A 164 -18.03 -2.29 -32.26
CA GLY A 164 -17.81 -3.71 -31.97
C GLY A 164 -16.38 -4.17 -32.20
N HIS A 165 -15.64 -3.55 -33.10
CA HIS A 165 -14.23 -3.82 -33.36
C HIS A 165 -13.31 -3.38 -32.20
N LEU A 166 -13.71 -2.35 -31.42
CA LEU A 166 -13.02 -1.89 -30.21
C LEU A 166 -13.41 -2.70 -28.97
N LEU A 167 -14.71 -2.95 -28.81
CA LEU A 167 -15.27 -3.55 -27.59
C LEU A 167 -15.21 -5.09 -27.61
N GLY A 168 -15.13 -5.71 -28.81
CA GLY A 168 -15.28 -7.15 -28.96
C GLY A 168 -16.66 -7.67 -28.53
N ALA A 169 -16.86 -8.98 -28.59
CA ALA A 169 -18.12 -9.59 -28.15
C ALA A 169 -18.18 -9.73 -26.62
N PHE A 170 -19.28 -9.30 -26.02
CA PHE A 170 -19.54 -9.45 -24.59
C PHE A 170 -21.02 -9.74 -24.30
N ARG A 171 -21.28 -10.47 -23.22
CA ARG A 171 -22.63 -10.77 -22.73
C ARG A 171 -22.88 -10.25 -21.31
N ARG A 172 -21.80 -9.88 -20.60
CA ARG A 172 -21.81 -9.40 -19.21
C ARG A 172 -20.89 -8.20 -19.08
N PRO A 173 -21.10 -7.34 -18.09
CA PRO A 173 -20.13 -6.28 -17.77
C PRO A 173 -18.74 -6.88 -17.54
N ARG A 174 -17.71 -6.19 -18.00
CA ARG A 174 -16.33 -6.59 -17.82
C ARG A 174 -15.59 -5.54 -16.98
N SER A 175 -14.82 -6.00 -16.01
CA SER A 175 -14.02 -5.13 -15.15
C SER A 175 -12.92 -4.43 -15.94
N ILE A 176 -12.46 -3.28 -15.47
CA ILE A 176 -11.36 -2.51 -16.10
C ILE A 176 -10.10 -3.38 -16.25
N TYR A 177 -9.77 -4.21 -15.25
CA TYR A 177 -8.63 -5.13 -15.33
C TYR A 177 -8.84 -6.25 -16.37
N SER A 178 -10.07 -6.74 -16.52
CA SER A 178 -10.40 -7.70 -17.57
C SER A 178 -10.24 -7.07 -18.96
N GLU A 179 -10.68 -5.82 -19.12
CA GLU A 179 -10.50 -5.08 -20.38
C GLU A 179 -9.04 -4.80 -20.67
N LEU A 180 -8.28 -4.36 -19.65
CA LEU A 180 -6.84 -4.16 -19.78
C LEU A 180 -6.13 -5.41 -20.31
N ARG A 181 -6.45 -6.58 -19.74
CA ARG A 181 -5.93 -7.87 -20.20
C ARG A 181 -6.35 -8.19 -21.64
N THR A 182 -7.62 -7.92 -21.97
CA THR A 182 -8.16 -8.18 -23.32
C THR A 182 -7.46 -7.31 -24.35
N ILE A 183 -7.24 -6.02 -24.06
CA ILE A 183 -6.54 -5.08 -24.93
C ILE A 183 -5.11 -5.56 -25.18
N ILE A 184 -4.36 -5.89 -24.13
CA ILE A 184 -2.96 -6.29 -24.26
C ILE A 184 -2.81 -7.64 -24.97
N ASN A 185 -3.61 -8.64 -24.59
CA ASN A 185 -3.52 -10.00 -25.12
C ASN A 185 -4.13 -10.12 -26.53
N GLY A 186 -5.05 -9.23 -26.89
CA GLY A 186 -5.67 -9.18 -28.21
C GLY A 186 -4.71 -8.73 -29.32
N GLN A 187 -3.53 -8.20 -28.95
CA GLN A 187 -2.54 -7.70 -29.92
C GLN A 187 -1.30 -8.61 -29.95
N ASN A 188 -0.76 -8.81 -31.13
CA ASN A 188 0.44 -9.64 -31.34
C ASN A 188 1.72 -8.82 -31.51
N THR A 189 1.59 -7.53 -31.82
CA THR A 189 2.72 -6.62 -32.06
C THR A 189 2.45 -5.24 -31.47
N GLY A 190 3.53 -4.51 -31.15
CA GLY A 190 3.41 -3.12 -30.68
C GLY A 190 2.74 -2.19 -31.70
N ARG A 191 2.90 -2.46 -33.00
CA ARG A 191 2.22 -1.69 -34.06
C ARG A 191 0.71 -1.88 -34.03
N GLN A 192 0.26 -3.13 -33.80
CA GLN A 192 -1.18 -3.41 -33.66
C GLN A 192 -1.75 -2.76 -32.43
N LEU A 193 -1.04 -2.84 -31.28
CA LEU A 193 -1.48 -2.19 -30.06
C LEU A 193 -1.53 -0.67 -30.22
N THR A 194 -0.53 -0.06 -30.84
CA THR A 194 -0.54 1.38 -31.12
C THR A 194 -1.72 1.77 -32.02
N GLY A 195 -1.94 1.02 -33.13
CA GLY A 195 -3.07 1.28 -34.01
C GLY A 195 -4.42 1.15 -33.32
N TYR A 196 -4.59 0.18 -32.43
CA TYR A 196 -5.79 0.02 -31.62
C TYR A 196 -5.99 1.17 -30.63
N LEU A 197 -4.93 1.61 -29.94
CA LEU A 197 -5.00 2.69 -28.95
C LEU A 197 -5.28 4.06 -29.61
N GLU A 198 -4.81 4.26 -30.82
CA GLU A 198 -4.90 5.51 -31.58
C GLU A 198 -6.05 5.52 -32.60
N ASP A 199 -6.91 4.50 -32.58
CA ASP A 199 -8.09 4.45 -33.45
C ASP A 199 -9.01 5.64 -33.14
N PRO A 200 -9.37 6.49 -34.13
CA PRO A 200 -10.22 7.67 -33.90
C PRO A 200 -11.62 7.31 -33.41
N ALA A 201 -12.11 6.11 -33.66
CA ALA A 201 -13.41 5.64 -33.16
C ALA A 201 -13.51 5.65 -31.62
N TRP A 202 -12.38 5.71 -30.90
CA TRP A 202 -12.37 5.89 -29.46
C TRP A 202 -12.89 7.25 -29.01
N ASP A 203 -12.58 8.30 -29.73
CA ASP A 203 -13.05 9.65 -29.38
C ASP A 203 -14.56 9.78 -29.65
N ASP A 204 -15.03 9.19 -30.75
CA ASP A 204 -16.47 9.13 -31.06
C ASP A 204 -17.23 8.30 -30.01
N LEU A 205 -16.68 7.16 -29.59
CA LEU A 205 -17.27 6.34 -28.51
C LEU A 205 -17.29 7.10 -27.17
N GLU A 206 -16.25 7.83 -26.84
CA GLU A 206 -16.20 8.64 -25.61
C GLU A 206 -17.31 9.69 -25.58
N ASP A 207 -17.58 10.36 -26.71
CA ASP A 207 -18.66 11.33 -26.85
C ASP A 207 -20.05 10.67 -26.68
N VAL A 208 -20.27 9.52 -27.33
CA VAL A 208 -21.54 8.76 -27.21
C VAL A 208 -21.75 8.29 -25.75
N LEU A 209 -20.72 7.76 -25.09
CA LEU A 209 -20.81 7.36 -23.69
C LEU A 209 -21.07 8.56 -22.77
N GLY A 210 -20.47 9.71 -23.07
CA GLY A 210 -20.72 10.95 -22.35
C GLY A 210 -22.17 11.43 -22.45
N GLU A 211 -22.81 11.30 -23.61
CA GLU A 211 -24.24 11.62 -23.78
C GLU A 211 -25.13 10.68 -22.93
N ILE A 212 -24.84 9.38 -22.93
CA ILE A 212 -25.60 8.42 -22.12
C ILE A 212 -25.42 8.73 -20.63
N LEU A 213 -24.19 9.02 -20.18
CA LEU A 213 -23.90 9.34 -18.80
C LEU A 213 -24.66 10.55 -18.26
N ARG A 214 -25.08 11.52 -19.11
CA ARG A 214 -25.88 12.67 -18.67
C ARG A 214 -27.24 12.25 -18.12
N THR A 215 -27.78 11.13 -18.60
CA THR A 215 -29.07 10.58 -18.18
C THR A 215 -28.94 9.48 -17.11
N CYS A 216 -27.75 8.89 -16.95
CA CYS A 216 -27.47 7.87 -15.96
C CYS A 216 -27.18 8.44 -14.56
N PRO A 217 -27.33 7.66 -13.49
CA PRO A 217 -26.71 8.00 -12.22
C PRO A 217 -25.18 8.08 -12.36
N PRO A 218 -24.49 8.80 -11.47
CA PRO A 218 -23.03 8.76 -11.43
C PRO A 218 -22.50 7.33 -11.31
N VAL A 219 -21.49 7.00 -12.11
CA VAL A 219 -20.88 5.67 -12.20
C VAL A 219 -19.53 5.70 -11.51
N PHE A 220 -19.34 4.85 -10.50
CA PHE A 220 -18.09 4.74 -9.75
C PHE A 220 -17.41 3.40 -10.00
N PHE A 221 -16.15 3.42 -10.40
CA PHE A 221 -15.27 2.27 -10.45
C PHE A 221 -14.16 2.40 -9.42
N TYR A 222 -13.76 1.28 -8.81
CA TYR A 222 -12.76 1.22 -7.76
C TYR A 222 -11.62 0.28 -8.16
N LEU A 223 -10.38 0.80 -8.17
CA LEU A 223 -9.18 0.05 -8.53
C LEU A 223 -8.22 0.01 -7.33
N ASP A 224 -7.93 -1.18 -6.85
CA ASP A 224 -7.05 -1.39 -5.70
C ASP A 224 -5.83 -2.23 -6.06
N ALA A 225 -4.77 -2.08 -5.30
CA ALA A 225 -3.60 -2.97 -5.29
C ALA A 225 -2.96 -3.22 -6.66
N VAL A 226 -2.71 -2.16 -7.43
CA VAL A 226 -1.98 -2.26 -8.71
C VAL A 226 -0.51 -2.69 -8.52
N ASP A 227 -0.01 -2.71 -7.29
CA ASP A 227 1.41 -2.88 -6.95
C ASP A 227 1.85 -4.32 -6.63
N GLU A 228 0.95 -5.20 -6.23
CA GLU A 228 1.35 -6.56 -5.80
C GLU A 228 1.84 -7.44 -6.96
N GLU A 229 1.28 -7.26 -8.14
CA GLU A 229 1.59 -8.10 -9.31
C GLU A 229 2.85 -7.66 -10.07
N PHE A 230 3.40 -6.50 -9.74
CA PHE A 230 4.62 -5.97 -10.36
C PHE A 230 5.91 -6.33 -9.63
N SER A 231 5.86 -7.12 -8.57
CA SER A 231 7.05 -7.55 -7.83
C SER A 231 8.13 -8.19 -8.73
N HIS A 232 7.73 -8.76 -9.85
CA HIS A 232 8.61 -9.40 -10.83
C HIS A 232 9.01 -8.50 -12.01
N ALA A 233 8.52 -7.28 -12.06
CA ALA A 233 8.85 -6.31 -13.10
C ALA A 233 8.87 -4.88 -12.53
N PRO A 234 9.73 -4.61 -11.55
CA PRO A 234 9.72 -3.37 -10.77
C PRO A 234 9.94 -2.13 -11.64
N MET A 235 10.66 -2.27 -12.76
CA MET A 235 10.95 -1.18 -13.69
C MET A 235 9.70 -0.62 -14.40
N TYR A 236 8.64 -1.43 -14.52
CA TYR A 236 7.45 -1.05 -15.29
C TYR A 236 6.28 -0.59 -14.43
N TRP A 237 6.20 -1.06 -13.18
CA TRP A 237 5.05 -0.79 -12.32
C TRP A 237 4.83 0.70 -12.06
N LEU A 238 5.91 1.45 -11.82
CA LEU A 238 5.84 2.89 -11.54
C LEU A 238 5.24 3.65 -12.73
N ARG A 239 5.65 3.31 -13.97
CA ARG A 239 5.15 3.93 -15.20
C ARG A 239 3.68 3.61 -15.44
N CYS A 240 3.29 2.37 -15.19
CA CYS A 240 1.90 1.91 -15.31
C CYS A 240 0.99 2.65 -14.30
N GLN A 241 1.36 2.73 -13.03
CA GLN A 241 0.58 3.43 -12.01
C GLN A 241 0.55 4.94 -12.25
N LYS A 242 1.65 5.53 -12.68
CA LYS A 242 1.71 6.95 -13.03
C LYS A 242 0.78 7.26 -14.20
N GLY A 243 0.73 6.38 -15.22
CA GLY A 243 -0.22 6.47 -16.31
C GLY A 243 -1.68 6.39 -15.85
N LEU A 244 -1.99 5.47 -14.92
CA LEU A 244 -3.31 5.37 -14.31
C LEU A 244 -3.68 6.66 -13.56
N PHE A 245 -2.79 7.18 -12.72
CA PHE A 245 -3.00 8.42 -11.99
C PHE A 245 -3.36 9.58 -12.93
N TYR A 246 -2.57 9.82 -13.96
CA TYR A 246 -2.82 10.91 -14.91
C TYR A 246 -4.13 10.70 -15.68
N GLN A 247 -4.45 9.46 -16.03
CA GLN A 247 -5.71 9.18 -16.73
C GLN A 247 -6.94 9.41 -15.84
N VAL A 248 -6.88 9.04 -14.57
CA VAL A 248 -7.95 9.34 -13.60
C VAL A 248 -8.16 10.86 -13.47
N MET A 249 -7.07 11.63 -13.36
CA MET A 249 -7.14 13.08 -13.28
C MET A 249 -7.63 13.72 -14.58
N ARG A 250 -7.36 13.10 -15.74
CA ARG A 250 -7.92 13.53 -17.01
C ARG A 250 -9.44 13.32 -17.06
N PHE A 251 -9.92 12.13 -16.73
CA PHE A 251 -11.36 11.83 -16.72
C PHE A 251 -12.12 12.73 -15.74
N LEU A 252 -11.54 13.04 -14.60
CA LEU A 252 -12.14 13.94 -13.63
C LEU A 252 -12.37 15.35 -14.20
N ARG A 253 -11.52 15.79 -15.12
CA ARG A 253 -11.53 17.13 -15.72
C ARG A 253 -12.17 17.17 -17.11
N ASP A 254 -12.54 16.01 -17.67
CA ASP A 254 -13.12 15.94 -19.01
C ASP A 254 -14.61 16.35 -19.00
N PRO A 255 -14.98 17.47 -19.64
CA PRO A 255 -16.36 17.96 -19.64
C PRO A 255 -17.31 17.04 -20.42
N ARG A 256 -16.80 16.21 -21.36
CA ARG A 256 -17.61 15.27 -22.13
C ARG A 256 -18.30 14.25 -21.26
N LEU A 257 -17.61 13.78 -20.23
CA LEU A 257 -18.11 12.79 -19.26
C LEU A 257 -19.05 13.42 -18.20
N GLY A 258 -19.27 14.73 -18.26
CA GLY A 258 -20.27 15.47 -17.48
C GLY A 258 -20.14 15.34 -15.96
N GLY A 259 -18.96 15.01 -15.44
CA GLY A 259 -18.75 14.73 -14.02
C GLY A 259 -19.50 13.51 -13.50
N ARG A 260 -19.88 12.57 -14.38
CA ARG A 260 -20.67 11.37 -14.07
C ARG A 260 -19.81 10.09 -13.99
N LEU A 261 -18.64 10.07 -14.60
CA LEU A 261 -17.70 8.96 -14.51
C LEU A 261 -16.68 9.24 -13.42
N HIS A 262 -16.61 8.35 -12.43
CA HIS A 262 -15.73 8.48 -11.30
C HIS A 262 -14.85 7.23 -11.15
N ILE A 263 -13.55 7.41 -11.27
CA ILE A 263 -12.57 6.34 -11.04
C ILE A 263 -11.87 6.64 -9.71
N VAL A 264 -11.99 5.73 -8.77
CA VAL A 264 -11.33 5.83 -7.45
C VAL A 264 -10.21 4.79 -7.40
N ILE A 265 -8.99 5.28 -7.18
CA ILE A 265 -7.80 4.43 -7.19
C ILE A 265 -7.05 4.49 -5.86
N SER A 266 -6.37 3.40 -5.51
CA SER A 266 -5.36 3.40 -4.48
C SER A 266 -3.97 3.32 -5.12
N ILE A 267 -3.05 4.21 -4.73
CA ILE A 267 -1.66 4.22 -5.20
C ILE A 267 -0.68 4.32 -4.04
N ARG A 268 0.56 3.91 -4.29
CA ARG A 268 1.63 4.05 -3.31
C ARG A 268 2.18 5.48 -3.27
N ASP A 269 2.69 5.87 -2.11
CA ASP A 269 3.37 7.14 -1.88
C ASP A 269 4.52 7.39 -2.86
N ILE A 270 5.31 6.37 -3.21
CA ILE A 270 6.40 6.48 -4.18
C ILE A 270 5.90 6.86 -5.59
N VAL A 271 4.69 6.45 -5.97
CA VAL A 271 4.07 6.89 -7.23
C VAL A 271 3.77 8.38 -7.17
N MET A 272 3.18 8.83 -6.06
CA MET A 272 2.87 10.24 -5.86
C MET A 272 4.15 11.10 -5.77
N SER A 273 5.18 10.62 -5.07
CA SER A 273 6.51 11.25 -5.06
C SER A 273 7.07 11.40 -6.48
N SER A 274 6.91 10.39 -7.34
CA SER A 274 7.32 10.47 -8.75
C SER A 274 6.49 11.50 -9.55
N VAL A 275 5.22 11.73 -9.20
CA VAL A 275 4.40 12.80 -9.78
C VAL A 275 4.92 14.16 -9.32
N TYR A 276 5.21 14.33 -8.04
CA TYR A 276 5.74 15.59 -7.49
C TYR A 276 7.15 15.94 -7.97
N ARG A 277 7.93 14.96 -8.47
CA ARG A 277 9.20 15.23 -9.16
C ARG A 277 9.03 15.65 -10.61
N SER A 278 7.82 15.57 -11.18
CA SER A 278 7.58 15.92 -12.58
C SER A 278 7.30 17.41 -12.75
N GLU A 279 7.41 17.90 -13.98
CA GLU A 279 7.01 19.25 -14.36
C GLU A 279 5.53 19.57 -14.08
N HIS A 280 4.72 18.54 -13.85
CA HIS A 280 3.29 18.67 -13.55
C HIS A 280 2.99 18.79 -12.04
N ALA A 281 3.99 18.73 -11.18
CA ALA A 281 3.85 18.80 -9.72
C ALA A 281 2.95 19.93 -9.22
N PRO A 282 3.08 21.20 -9.69
CA PRO A 282 2.25 22.31 -9.19
C PRO A 282 0.74 22.10 -9.36
N ARG A 283 0.34 21.23 -10.30
CA ARG A 283 -1.09 20.95 -10.54
C ARG A 283 -1.72 20.05 -9.49
N TYR A 284 -0.91 19.35 -8.68
CA TYR A 284 -1.38 18.27 -7.82
C TYR A 284 -1.06 18.48 -6.34
N HIS A 285 -0.28 19.52 -5.97
CA HIS A 285 0.04 19.80 -4.56
C HIS A 285 -1.23 20.08 -3.71
N ASP A 286 -2.16 20.87 -4.26
CA ASP A 286 -3.40 21.24 -3.58
C ASP A 286 -4.65 20.60 -4.21
N GLU A 287 -4.47 19.45 -4.88
CA GLU A 287 -5.57 18.76 -5.56
C GLU A 287 -6.57 18.16 -4.55
N PRO A 288 -7.81 18.67 -4.49
CA PRO A 288 -8.79 18.28 -3.45
C PRO A 288 -9.27 16.84 -3.60
N HIS A 289 -9.01 16.19 -4.74
CA HIS A 289 -9.41 14.82 -5.02
C HIS A 289 -8.37 13.78 -4.62
N ILE A 290 -7.19 14.22 -4.15
CA ILE A 290 -6.12 13.37 -3.65
C ILE A 290 -6.19 13.34 -2.12
N ARG A 291 -6.23 12.15 -1.54
CA ARG A 291 -6.18 11.94 -0.09
C ARG A 291 -4.95 11.10 0.27
N VAL A 292 -4.09 11.68 1.07
CA VAL A 292 -2.90 11.00 1.58
C VAL A 292 -3.22 10.46 2.97
N LEU A 293 -3.05 9.14 3.13
CA LEU A 293 -3.18 8.49 4.43
C LEU A 293 -1.90 8.68 5.22
N THR A 294 -1.91 9.63 6.12
CA THR A 294 -0.80 9.94 7.02
C THR A 294 -1.06 9.36 8.40
N TRP A 295 -0.01 8.84 9.02
CA TRP A 295 -0.07 8.27 10.36
C TRP A 295 1.00 8.90 11.23
N SER A 296 0.57 9.51 12.34
CA SER A 296 1.45 10.01 13.41
C SER A 296 1.50 8.99 14.55
N ARG A 297 2.41 9.22 15.51
CA ARG A 297 2.45 8.44 16.76
C ARG A 297 1.08 8.46 17.47
N GLU A 298 0.50 9.63 17.58
CA GLU A 298 -0.79 9.85 18.29
C GLU A 298 -1.92 9.08 17.61
N SER A 299 -1.99 9.12 16.28
CA SER A 299 -3.04 8.40 15.54
C SER A 299 -2.86 6.88 15.61
N ILE A 300 -1.64 6.38 15.62
CA ILE A 300 -1.33 4.95 15.76
C ILE A 300 -1.56 4.48 17.21
N GLU A 301 -1.21 5.29 18.22
CA GLU A 301 -1.51 4.99 19.62
C GLU A 301 -3.03 4.98 19.86
N TYR A 302 -3.75 5.92 19.27
CA TYR A 302 -5.22 5.92 19.29
C TYR A 302 -5.80 4.68 18.63
N LEU A 303 -5.29 4.28 17.43
CA LEU A 303 -5.69 3.04 16.76
C LEU A 303 -5.48 1.82 17.66
N LEU A 304 -4.31 1.70 18.30
CA LEU A 304 -3.99 0.61 19.22
C LEU A 304 -4.97 0.59 20.38
N THR A 305 -5.20 1.73 21.02
CA THR A 305 -6.12 1.87 22.15
C THR A 305 -7.55 1.49 21.78
N GLU A 306 -8.07 1.95 20.64
CA GLU A 306 -9.41 1.61 20.17
C GLU A 306 -9.54 0.13 19.84
N LYS A 307 -8.50 -0.50 19.28
CA LYS A 307 -8.46 -1.95 19.07
C LYS A 307 -8.52 -2.71 20.40
N LEU A 308 -7.77 -2.27 21.41
CA LEU A 308 -7.77 -2.88 22.74
C LEU A 308 -9.13 -2.73 23.44
N ARG A 309 -9.81 -1.61 23.32
CA ARG A 309 -11.15 -1.41 23.91
C ARG A 309 -12.20 -2.39 23.37
N ARG A 310 -12.01 -2.89 22.17
CA ARG A 310 -12.91 -3.86 21.51
C ARG A 310 -12.44 -5.30 21.66
N LEU A 311 -11.28 -5.51 22.29
CA LEU A 311 -10.68 -6.82 22.44
C LEU A 311 -11.34 -7.62 23.55
N ASP A 312 -11.58 -8.92 23.31
CA ASP A 312 -12.12 -9.82 24.32
C ASP A 312 -11.20 -9.88 25.55
N PRO A 313 -11.75 -9.84 26.79
CA PRO A 313 -10.99 -9.88 28.03
C PRO A 313 -10.03 -11.07 28.16
N ARG A 314 -10.28 -12.19 27.48
CA ARG A 314 -9.38 -13.34 27.48
C ARG A 314 -7.96 -13.01 26.97
N PHE A 315 -7.84 -11.98 26.15
CA PHE A 315 -6.57 -11.51 25.62
C PHE A 315 -5.83 -10.50 26.49
N PHE A 316 -6.31 -10.21 27.69
CA PHE A 316 -5.62 -9.32 28.65
C PHE A 316 -4.95 -10.13 29.76
N MET A 317 -3.70 -9.78 30.12
CA MET A 317 -3.02 -10.39 31.26
C MET A 317 -3.54 -9.85 32.61
N ALA A 318 -3.84 -8.56 32.69
CA ALA A 318 -4.23 -7.89 33.93
C ALA A 318 -5.45 -6.97 33.71
N ALA A 319 -6.54 -7.52 33.18
CA ALA A 319 -7.78 -6.76 32.96
C ALA A 319 -8.26 -6.11 34.26
N GLY A 320 -8.50 -4.79 34.22
CA GLY A 320 -8.97 -4.00 35.38
C GLY A 320 -7.88 -3.57 36.38
N SER A 321 -6.62 -3.95 36.19
CA SER A 321 -5.53 -3.59 37.10
C SER A 321 -4.82 -2.29 36.75
N TYR A 322 -4.98 -1.81 35.53
CA TYR A 322 -4.35 -0.59 35.02
C TYR A 322 -5.38 0.32 34.36
N THR A 323 -5.13 1.62 34.42
CA THR A 323 -5.96 2.62 33.73
C THR A 323 -5.64 2.69 32.23
N ASP A 324 -4.35 2.52 31.89
CA ASP A 324 -3.89 2.48 30.50
C ASP A 324 -4.24 1.12 29.89
N PRO A 325 -4.95 1.06 28.74
CA PRO A 325 -5.35 -0.19 28.10
C PRO A 325 -4.16 -1.06 27.65
N VAL A 326 -3.03 -0.46 27.27
CA VAL A 326 -1.83 -1.21 26.83
C VAL A 326 -1.16 -1.87 28.04
N GLU A 327 -1.09 -1.16 29.17
CA GLU A 327 -0.57 -1.71 30.43
C GLU A 327 -1.46 -2.85 30.95
N ALA A 328 -2.79 -2.67 30.90
CA ALA A 328 -3.74 -3.73 31.26
C ALA A 328 -3.63 -4.94 30.35
N TRP A 329 -3.43 -4.72 29.06
CA TRP A 329 -3.28 -5.77 28.06
C TRP A 329 -2.08 -6.66 28.33
N LEU A 330 -0.94 -6.08 28.67
CA LEU A 330 0.33 -6.79 28.88
C LEU A 330 0.64 -7.12 30.35
N GLY A 331 -0.06 -6.48 31.29
CA GLY A 331 0.19 -6.65 32.73
C GLY A 331 1.45 -5.95 33.23
N THR A 332 2.02 -5.02 32.44
CA THR A 332 3.23 -4.27 32.81
C THR A 332 3.24 -2.88 32.22
N PRO A 333 3.66 -1.84 33.01
CA PRO A 333 3.78 -0.48 32.48
C PRO A 333 5.11 -0.23 31.75
N VAL A 334 6.12 -1.06 31.99
CA VAL A 334 7.49 -0.84 31.48
C VAL A 334 8.12 -2.11 30.95
N VAL A 335 9.02 -1.96 29.97
CA VAL A 335 9.86 -3.01 29.44
C VAL A 335 11.33 -2.65 29.66
N HIS A 336 12.09 -3.57 30.23
CA HIS A 336 13.52 -3.40 30.38
C HIS A 336 14.25 -3.75 29.09
N ASN A 337 14.81 -2.74 28.43
CA ASN A 337 15.67 -2.92 27.26
C ASN A 337 17.08 -3.29 27.70
N GLN A 338 17.36 -4.59 27.78
CA GLN A 338 18.67 -5.11 28.25
C GLN A 338 19.84 -4.65 27.38
N ALA A 339 19.63 -4.54 26.07
CA ALA A 339 20.71 -4.15 25.15
C ALA A 339 21.21 -2.72 25.40
N ARG A 340 20.37 -1.87 25.98
CA ARG A 340 20.67 -0.45 26.24
C ARG A 340 20.67 -0.08 27.73
N GLY A 341 20.31 -1.00 28.61
CA GLY A 341 20.29 -0.79 30.06
C GLY A 341 19.21 0.20 30.55
N VAL A 342 18.14 0.43 29.77
CA VAL A 342 17.10 1.41 30.08
C VAL A 342 15.72 0.76 30.23
N HIS A 343 14.84 1.46 30.97
CA HIS A 343 13.43 1.11 31.05
C HIS A 343 12.62 2.01 30.10
N GLU A 344 11.76 1.40 29.30
CA GLU A 344 10.90 2.09 28.33
C GLU A 344 9.43 1.90 28.74
N ARG A 345 8.57 2.93 28.58
CA ARG A 345 7.11 2.72 28.65
C ARG A 345 6.73 1.65 27.64
N VAL A 346 5.85 0.75 28.05
CA VAL A 346 5.48 -0.40 27.22
C VAL A 346 4.87 0.04 25.88
N THR A 347 4.06 1.08 25.85
CA THR A 347 3.49 1.65 24.63
C THR A 347 4.58 2.17 23.69
N ASP A 348 5.53 2.95 24.22
CA ASP A 348 6.66 3.47 23.40
C ASP A 348 7.54 2.34 22.87
N TYR A 349 7.79 1.31 23.71
CA TYR A 349 8.53 0.12 23.31
C TYR A 349 7.84 -0.62 22.13
N LEU A 350 6.53 -0.83 22.20
CA LEU A 350 5.78 -1.47 21.12
C LEU A 350 5.81 -0.63 19.84
N LEU A 351 5.44 0.65 19.95
CA LEU A 351 5.27 1.52 18.80
C LEU A 351 6.58 1.81 18.07
N ARG A 352 7.71 1.93 18.76
CA ARG A 352 9.00 2.16 18.09
C ARG A 352 9.46 0.98 17.21
N HIS A 353 8.96 -0.23 17.48
CA HIS A 353 9.24 -1.41 16.66
C HIS A 353 8.29 -1.54 15.45
N THR A 354 7.31 -0.64 15.32
CA THR A 354 6.43 -0.54 14.16
C THR A 354 6.87 0.62 13.26
N ARG A 355 6.47 0.61 12.00
CA ARG A 355 6.67 1.72 11.06
C ARG A 355 5.59 2.79 11.19
N LEU A 356 4.88 2.82 12.32
CA LEU A 356 3.70 3.67 12.58
C LEU A 356 2.64 3.55 11.48
N ILE A 357 2.30 2.32 11.11
CA ILE A 357 1.23 2.02 10.15
C ILE A 357 0.27 0.96 10.71
N PRO A 358 -1.03 1.00 10.31
CA PRO A 358 -2.05 0.08 10.83
C PRO A 358 -1.72 -1.40 10.69
N ARG A 359 -1.15 -1.82 9.57
CA ARG A 359 -0.77 -3.23 9.32
C ARG A 359 0.18 -3.76 10.38
N ASP A 360 1.18 -2.96 10.76
CA ASP A 360 2.18 -3.37 11.75
C ASP A 360 1.55 -3.51 13.14
N VAL A 361 0.66 -2.57 13.51
CA VAL A 361 -0.09 -2.64 14.78
C VAL A 361 -0.98 -3.88 14.84
N VAL A 362 -1.69 -4.17 13.76
CA VAL A 362 -2.55 -5.37 13.68
C VAL A 362 -1.72 -6.65 13.77
N SER A 363 -0.62 -6.73 13.01
CA SER A 363 0.27 -7.91 13.02
C SER A 363 0.93 -8.13 14.38
N LEU A 364 1.44 -7.05 15.00
CA LEU A 364 2.05 -7.10 16.32
C LEU A 364 1.01 -7.46 17.38
N GLY A 365 -0.18 -6.84 17.32
CA GLY A 365 -1.28 -7.12 18.24
C GLY A 365 -1.72 -8.59 18.21
N ASN A 366 -1.88 -9.16 17.01
CA ASN A 366 -2.21 -10.57 16.86
C ASN A 366 -1.11 -11.48 17.44
N ALA A 367 0.17 -11.17 17.19
CA ALA A 367 1.29 -11.95 17.73
C ALA A 367 1.35 -11.90 19.28
N ILE A 368 1.09 -10.74 19.87
CA ILE A 368 1.04 -10.59 21.33
C ILE A 368 -0.18 -11.32 21.92
N CYS A 369 -1.36 -11.23 21.31
CA CYS A 369 -2.54 -11.98 21.76
C CYS A 369 -2.31 -13.49 21.77
N ALA A 370 -1.62 -14.01 20.78
CA ALA A 370 -1.24 -15.42 20.76
C ALA A 370 -0.29 -15.77 21.91
N GLU A 371 0.69 -14.90 22.19
CA GLU A 371 1.59 -15.11 23.31
C GLU A 371 0.85 -15.06 24.65
N ILE A 372 -0.10 -14.14 24.82
CA ILE A 372 -0.95 -14.05 26.02
C ILE A 372 -1.68 -15.37 26.26
N LEU A 373 -2.32 -15.92 25.22
CA LEU A 373 -3.01 -17.22 25.35
C LEU A 373 -2.04 -18.34 25.72
N ARG A 374 -0.86 -18.37 25.13
CA ARG A 374 0.18 -19.36 25.47
C ARG A 374 0.64 -19.23 26.92
N GLN A 375 0.84 -18.03 27.43
CA GLN A 375 1.26 -17.80 28.83
C GLN A 375 0.13 -18.20 29.81
N LYS A 376 -1.10 -17.86 29.50
CA LYS A 376 -2.27 -18.28 30.32
C LYS A 376 -2.45 -19.80 30.33
N ALA A 377 -2.28 -20.46 29.19
CA ALA A 377 -2.32 -21.92 29.12
C ALA A 377 -1.20 -22.59 29.97
N ALA A 378 -0.07 -21.90 30.16
CA ALA A 378 1.01 -22.30 31.05
C ALA A 378 0.78 -21.90 32.53
N GLY A 379 -0.41 -21.37 32.89
CA GLY A 379 -0.77 -20.95 34.24
C GLY A 379 -0.10 -19.67 34.73
N ARG A 380 0.44 -18.85 33.82
CA ARG A 380 1.11 -17.59 34.17
C ARG A 380 0.16 -16.42 34.21
N SER A 381 0.37 -15.50 35.15
CA SER A 381 -0.40 -14.27 35.33
C SER A 381 0.21 -13.05 34.62
N GLU A 382 1.42 -13.19 34.07
CA GLU A 382 2.14 -12.12 33.37
C GLU A 382 2.94 -12.70 32.19
N ILE A 383 3.26 -11.85 31.21
CA ILE A 383 4.18 -12.21 30.13
C ILE A 383 5.60 -11.96 30.61
N PRO A 384 6.48 -13.00 30.67
CA PRO A 384 7.88 -12.77 30.96
C PRO A 384 8.50 -11.77 29.99
N GLN A 385 9.26 -10.82 30.49
CA GLN A 385 9.84 -9.74 29.67
C GLN A 385 10.67 -10.26 28.48
N GLY A 386 11.36 -11.39 28.67
CA GLY A 386 12.11 -12.06 27.60
C GLY A 386 11.21 -12.58 26.47
N ASP A 387 10.01 -13.10 26.82
CA ASP A 387 9.04 -13.60 25.85
C ASP A 387 8.39 -12.44 25.10
N LEU A 388 8.01 -11.36 25.80
CA LEU A 388 7.48 -10.14 25.17
C LEU A 388 8.48 -9.57 24.16
N ARG A 389 9.75 -9.42 24.56
CA ARG A 389 10.80 -8.90 23.67
C ARG A 389 10.98 -9.79 22.43
N ARG A 390 10.95 -11.13 22.61
CA ARG A 390 11.08 -12.09 21.49
C ARG A 390 9.94 -11.95 20.50
N VAL A 391 8.69 -11.80 20.96
CA VAL A 391 7.52 -11.61 20.08
C VAL A 391 7.63 -10.29 19.33
N VAL A 392 7.95 -9.21 20.02
CA VAL A 392 8.09 -7.86 19.40
C VAL A 392 9.23 -7.86 18.38
N SER A 393 10.41 -8.37 18.72
CA SER A 393 11.55 -8.43 17.80
C SER A 393 11.27 -9.31 16.57
N ARG A 394 10.55 -10.43 16.74
CA ARG A 394 10.14 -11.27 15.60
C ARG A 394 9.19 -10.54 14.65
N ALA A 395 8.22 -9.79 15.19
CA ALA A 395 7.32 -8.99 14.38
C ALA A 395 8.07 -7.83 13.69
N SER A 396 8.87 -7.09 14.42
CA SER A 396 9.73 -6.01 13.95
C SER A 396 10.67 -6.47 12.82
N LYS A 397 11.30 -7.66 12.99
CA LYS A 397 12.11 -8.27 11.93
C LYS A 397 11.33 -8.47 10.64
N ARG A 398 10.11 -9.01 10.69
CA ARG A 398 9.26 -9.20 9.50
C ARG A 398 8.94 -7.86 8.82
N PHE A 399 8.71 -6.80 9.60
CA PHE A 399 8.48 -5.46 9.06
C PHE A 399 9.72 -4.92 8.34
N GLY A 400 10.90 -5.10 8.95
CA GLY A 400 12.19 -4.73 8.35
C GLY A 400 12.47 -5.52 7.08
N ASP A 401 12.29 -6.86 7.10
CA ASP A 401 12.50 -7.73 5.94
C ASP A 401 11.64 -7.31 4.76
N SER A 402 10.34 -7.06 4.99
CA SER A 402 9.43 -6.59 3.96
C SER A 402 9.83 -5.23 3.38
N GLN A 403 10.33 -4.31 4.21
CA GLN A 403 10.69 -2.97 3.75
C GLN A 403 12.05 -2.94 3.05
N LEU A 404 13.00 -3.78 3.48
CA LEU A 404 14.27 -3.94 2.79
C LEU A 404 14.07 -4.53 1.39
N ALA A 405 13.20 -5.54 1.26
CA ALA A 405 12.84 -6.07 -0.04
C ALA A 405 12.22 -5.00 -0.97
N GLN A 406 11.39 -4.09 -0.43
CA GLN A 406 10.85 -2.97 -1.22
C GLN A 406 11.95 -1.98 -1.64
N SER A 407 12.91 -1.69 -0.76
CA SER A 407 14.06 -0.86 -1.10
C SER A 407 14.89 -1.53 -2.20
N GLY A 408 15.10 -2.84 -2.12
CA GLY A 408 15.73 -3.64 -3.17
C GLY A 408 15.00 -3.54 -4.51
N ASN A 409 13.67 -3.65 -4.51
CA ASN A 409 12.86 -3.49 -5.72
C ASN A 409 12.98 -2.07 -6.33
N GLN A 410 13.08 -1.04 -5.49
CA GLN A 410 13.29 0.33 -5.97
C GLN A 410 14.65 0.51 -6.61
N ILE A 411 15.72 -0.04 -6.03
CA ILE A 411 17.07 -0.05 -6.62
C ILE A 411 17.05 -0.84 -7.92
N ALA A 412 16.44 -2.02 -7.94
CA ALA A 412 16.35 -2.85 -9.13
C ALA A 412 15.62 -2.17 -10.29
N ALA A 413 14.61 -1.36 -9.99
CA ALA A 413 13.89 -0.59 -11.01
C ALA A 413 14.80 0.40 -11.76
N ASP A 414 15.84 0.93 -11.09
CA ASP A 414 16.80 1.85 -11.68
C ASP A 414 17.98 1.13 -12.37
N THR A 415 18.38 -0.04 -11.83
CA THR A 415 19.64 -0.70 -12.22
C THR A 415 19.44 -1.91 -13.13
N MET A 416 18.22 -2.46 -13.23
CA MET A 416 17.98 -3.66 -14.03
C MET A 416 18.28 -3.40 -15.51
N PRO A 417 19.06 -4.27 -16.17
CA PRO A 417 19.40 -4.11 -17.58
C PRO A 417 18.14 -4.05 -18.45
N LYS A 418 18.03 -3.01 -19.27
CA LYS A 418 16.89 -2.82 -20.21
C LYS A 418 16.74 -3.97 -21.20
N ASP A 419 17.84 -4.67 -21.48
CA ASP A 419 17.86 -5.82 -22.38
C ASP A 419 17.33 -7.11 -21.74
N ALA A 420 17.26 -7.20 -20.42
CA ALA A 420 16.62 -8.34 -19.73
C ALA A 420 15.15 -8.53 -20.15
N ALA A 421 14.50 -7.45 -20.57
CA ALA A 421 13.12 -7.47 -21.04
C ALA A 421 12.95 -8.04 -22.48
N ARG A 422 14.03 -8.30 -23.23
CA ARG A 422 13.97 -8.82 -24.61
C ARG A 422 13.87 -10.34 -24.71
N HIS A 423 14.07 -11.04 -23.61
CA HIS A 423 13.98 -12.50 -23.54
C HIS A 423 12.55 -12.97 -23.24
N GLY A 424 12.26 -14.25 -23.45
CA GLY A 424 10.95 -14.83 -23.14
C GLY A 424 10.56 -14.65 -21.66
N TYR A 425 9.27 -14.54 -21.36
CA TYR A 425 8.76 -14.26 -20.01
C TYR A 425 9.36 -15.16 -18.91
N SER A 426 9.49 -16.46 -19.19
CA SER A 426 10.03 -17.42 -18.22
C SER A 426 11.48 -17.14 -17.85
N GLU A 427 12.31 -16.79 -18.84
CA GLU A 427 13.72 -16.42 -18.61
C GLU A 427 13.84 -15.08 -17.91
N VAL A 428 13.04 -14.09 -18.31
CA VAL A 428 12.96 -12.78 -17.65
C VAL A 428 12.52 -12.95 -16.19
N TYR A 429 11.51 -13.79 -15.92
CA TYR A 429 11.03 -14.03 -14.56
C TYR A 429 12.13 -14.62 -13.68
N THR A 430 12.78 -15.69 -14.10
CA THR A 430 13.83 -16.36 -13.31
C THR A 430 15.01 -15.42 -13.08
N SER A 431 15.50 -14.76 -14.12
CA SER A 431 16.62 -13.82 -14.00
C SER A 431 16.27 -12.59 -13.15
N THR A 432 15.04 -12.10 -13.23
CA THR A 432 14.56 -11.01 -12.37
C THR A 432 14.55 -11.43 -10.90
N MET A 433 14.05 -12.60 -10.57
CA MET A 433 14.00 -13.10 -9.19
C MET A 433 15.40 -13.30 -8.61
N GLU A 434 16.33 -13.85 -9.38
CA GLU A 434 17.73 -13.97 -8.98
C GLU A 434 18.38 -12.60 -8.78
N TYR A 435 18.13 -11.66 -9.67
CA TYR A 435 18.62 -10.29 -9.57
C TYR A 435 18.09 -9.58 -8.33
N LEU A 436 16.79 -9.65 -8.06
CA LEU A 436 16.17 -9.07 -6.86
C LEU A 436 16.71 -9.68 -5.57
N ALA A 437 16.91 -11.00 -5.53
CA ALA A 437 17.51 -11.68 -4.38
C ALA A 437 18.96 -11.21 -4.16
N GLY A 438 19.73 -11.03 -5.23
CA GLY A 438 21.08 -10.48 -5.18
C GLY A 438 21.10 -9.05 -4.64
N ILE A 439 20.19 -8.18 -5.10
CA ILE A 439 20.04 -6.82 -4.58
C ILE A 439 19.67 -6.80 -3.11
N ASP A 440 18.68 -7.60 -2.66
CA ASP A 440 18.29 -7.66 -1.24
C ASP A 440 19.47 -8.09 -0.36
N GLN A 441 20.23 -9.07 -0.81
CA GLN A 441 21.44 -9.52 -0.10
C GLN A 441 22.47 -8.39 -0.01
N GLN A 442 22.76 -7.69 -1.08
CA GLN A 442 23.73 -6.59 -1.12
C GLN A 442 23.30 -5.42 -0.24
N VAL A 443 22.00 -5.06 -0.25
CA VAL A 443 21.42 -4.06 0.66
C VAL A 443 21.70 -4.42 2.11
N ARG A 444 21.44 -5.66 2.49
CA ARG A 444 21.68 -6.16 3.87
C ARG A 444 23.16 -6.19 4.23
N GLU A 445 24.02 -6.52 3.29
CA GLU A 445 25.48 -6.51 3.50
C GLU A 445 25.99 -5.10 3.78
N ILE A 446 25.61 -4.11 2.97
CA ILE A 446 26.00 -2.71 3.18
C ILE A 446 25.57 -2.21 4.57
N ILE A 447 24.35 -2.52 4.99
CA ILE A 447 23.86 -2.12 6.32
C ILE A 447 24.63 -2.85 7.44
N ARG A 448 24.97 -4.13 7.29
CA ARG A 448 25.76 -4.90 8.28
C ARG A 448 27.18 -4.38 8.45
N GLU A 449 27.77 -3.85 7.39
CA GLU A 449 29.12 -3.28 7.44
C GLU A 449 29.22 -2.07 8.35
N VAL A 450 28.10 -1.32 8.54
CA VAL A 450 28.03 -0.25 9.54
C VAL A 450 28.08 -0.81 10.96
N GLY A 451 27.42 -1.93 11.21
CA GLY A 451 27.48 -2.69 12.45
C GLY A 451 26.62 -2.18 13.60
N TYR A 452 26.13 -0.93 13.55
CA TYR A 452 25.33 -0.32 14.61
C TYR A 452 24.25 0.63 14.03
N ASP A 453 23.30 0.97 14.88
CA ASP A 453 22.08 1.67 14.48
C ASP A 453 22.18 3.19 14.49
N ARG A 454 23.28 3.76 15.01
CA ARG A 454 23.52 5.21 15.03
C ARG A 454 24.93 5.50 14.51
N PHE A 455 25.06 6.39 13.55
CA PHE A 455 26.33 6.63 12.86
C PHE A 455 26.45 8.09 12.40
N SER A 456 27.68 8.50 12.05
CA SER A 456 28.04 9.86 11.67
C SER A 456 27.75 10.11 10.19
N ARG A 457 28.00 11.36 9.78
CA ARG A 457 27.95 11.76 8.38
C ARG A 457 29.00 11.06 7.52
N GLU A 458 30.22 10.93 8.04
CA GLU A 458 31.32 10.28 7.33
C GLU A 458 30.99 8.80 7.05
N GLU A 459 30.30 8.16 7.97
CA GLU A 459 29.83 6.79 7.80
C GLU A 459 28.67 6.70 6.80
N LEU A 460 27.78 7.70 6.74
CA LEU A 460 26.75 7.78 5.69
C LEU A 460 27.39 7.92 4.30
N GLU A 461 28.39 8.78 4.15
CA GLU A 461 29.14 8.97 2.89
C GLU A 461 29.86 7.68 2.48
N LEU A 462 30.39 6.91 3.45
CA LEU A 462 30.97 5.58 3.19
C LEU A 462 29.92 4.57 2.72
N ILE A 463 28.73 4.56 3.33
CA ILE A 463 27.60 3.72 2.90
C ILE A 463 27.24 4.04 1.45
N GLU A 464 27.13 5.31 1.11
CA GLU A 464 26.78 5.76 -0.25
C GLU A 464 27.86 5.36 -1.27
N MET A 465 29.13 5.54 -0.93
CA MET A 465 30.25 5.12 -1.79
C MET A 465 30.23 3.60 -2.05
N ARG A 466 30.02 2.79 -1.02
CA ARG A 466 29.95 1.33 -1.16
C ARG A 466 28.71 0.86 -1.93
N ALA A 467 27.59 1.56 -1.76
CA ALA A 467 26.41 1.30 -2.56
C ALA A 467 26.64 1.62 -4.03
N ALA A 468 27.32 2.74 -4.33
CA ALA A 468 27.69 3.11 -5.71
C ALA A 468 28.65 2.09 -6.36
N GLU A 469 29.52 1.45 -5.59
CA GLU A 469 30.37 0.35 -6.08
C GLU A 469 29.59 -0.92 -6.42
N LYS A 470 28.47 -1.19 -5.72
CA LYS A 470 27.66 -2.39 -5.90
C LYS A 470 26.47 -2.20 -6.85
N PHE A 471 25.94 -0.99 -6.88
CA PHE A 471 24.74 -0.65 -7.66
C PHE A 471 25.07 0.46 -8.66
N ASP A 472 24.87 0.22 -9.94
CA ASP A 472 24.91 1.26 -10.97
C ASP A 472 23.56 2.02 -10.98
N SER A 473 23.23 2.65 -9.83
CA SER A 473 21.96 3.36 -9.63
C SER A 473 22.14 4.87 -9.71
N SER A 474 21.22 5.52 -10.39
CA SER A 474 21.12 6.98 -10.40
C SER A 474 20.56 7.55 -9.09
N THR A 475 19.91 6.71 -8.30
CA THR A 475 19.29 7.10 -7.03
C THR A 475 20.22 6.79 -5.87
N SER A 476 20.48 7.78 -5.01
CA SER A 476 21.28 7.62 -3.79
C SER A 476 20.69 6.52 -2.89
N PHE A 477 21.51 5.58 -2.49
CA PHE A 477 21.11 4.48 -1.60
C PHE A 477 20.57 4.96 -0.23
N PRO A 478 21.21 5.93 0.45
CA PRO A 478 20.63 6.55 1.65
C PRO A 478 19.25 7.15 1.40
N SER A 479 19.02 7.77 0.25
CA SER A 479 17.73 8.35 -0.12
C SER A 479 16.65 7.27 -0.33
N VAL A 480 17.00 6.11 -0.90
CA VAL A 480 16.10 4.96 -0.99
C VAL A 480 15.70 4.47 0.40
N LEU A 481 16.66 4.31 1.32
CA LEU A 481 16.37 3.90 2.70
C LEU A 481 15.53 4.94 3.45
N TRP A 482 15.82 6.23 3.25
CA TRP A 482 15.04 7.34 3.81
C TRP A 482 13.60 7.29 3.35
N GLN A 483 13.34 7.26 2.05
CA GLN A 483 11.99 7.23 1.46
C GLN A 483 11.19 5.99 1.92
N ASN A 484 11.87 4.90 2.22
CA ASN A 484 11.26 3.69 2.77
C ASN A 484 11.14 3.71 4.30
N GLY A 485 11.55 4.79 4.97
CA GLY A 485 11.46 4.94 6.43
C GLY A 485 12.37 3.99 7.21
N LEU A 486 13.43 3.48 6.59
CA LEU A 486 14.43 2.60 7.20
C LEU A 486 15.62 3.37 7.77
N LEU A 487 15.89 4.54 7.22
CA LEU A 487 16.92 5.46 7.64
C LEU A 487 16.26 6.76 8.11
N GLY A 488 16.76 7.31 9.19
CA GLY A 488 16.37 8.60 9.73
C GLY A 488 17.61 9.42 10.11
N TYR A 489 17.38 10.60 10.64
CA TYR A 489 18.44 11.47 11.14
C TYR A 489 18.07 12.05 12.51
N VAL A 490 19.07 12.54 13.23
CA VAL A 490 18.89 13.28 14.47
C VAL A 490 18.97 14.77 14.15
N ASP A 491 17.90 15.50 14.46
CA ASP A 491 17.87 16.94 14.24
C ASP A 491 18.72 17.70 15.30
N PRO A 492 18.96 19.01 15.11
CA PRO A 492 19.74 19.82 16.08
C PRO A 492 19.15 19.85 17.48
N GLY A 493 17.85 19.53 17.63
CA GLY A 493 17.17 19.40 18.94
C GLY A 493 17.39 18.04 19.60
N GLY A 494 18.10 17.13 18.97
CA GLY A 494 18.36 15.78 19.46
C GLY A 494 17.20 14.79 19.19
N GLU A 495 16.18 15.21 18.45
CA GLU A 495 15.04 14.35 18.10
C GLU A 495 15.35 13.53 16.84
N THR A 496 14.87 12.29 16.82
CA THR A 496 14.99 11.46 15.63
C THR A 496 13.85 11.75 14.65
N ARG A 497 14.20 11.91 13.37
CA ARG A 497 13.28 12.17 12.27
C ARG A 497 13.38 11.06 11.24
N PHE A 498 12.24 10.51 10.85
CA PHE A 498 12.10 9.58 9.75
C PHE A 498 11.18 10.18 8.70
N TYR A 499 11.32 9.71 7.47
CA TYR A 499 10.49 10.16 6.37
C TYR A 499 8.99 10.08 6.72
N SER A 500 8.31 11.20 6.56
CA SER A 500 6.88 11.35 6.76
C SER A 500 6.19 11.68 5.43
N HIS A 501 4.91 11.39 5.32
CA HIS A 501 4.12 11.78 4.14
C HIS A 501 3.95 13.28 3.98
N THR A 502 4.17 14.06 5.03
CA THR A 502 4.24 15.52 4.93
C THR A 502 5.48 15.99 4.18
N ASP A 503 6.47 15.11 4.03
CA ASP A 503 7.76 15.40 3.43
C ASP A 503 7.90 14.76 2.04
N MET A 504 6.79 14.51 1.33
CA MET A 504 6.82 13.84 0.01
C MET A 504 7.64 14.59 -1.05
N ASP A 505 7.99 15.86 -0.79
CA ASP A 505 8.87 16.68 -1.62
C ASP A 505 10.36 16.54 -1.20
N GLN A 506 10.65 15.98 -0.01
CA GLN A 506 12.00 15.74 0.50
C GLN A 506 12.46 14.34 0.12
N PHE A 507 12.96 14.21 -1.10
CA PHE A 507 13.39 12.91 -1.62
C PHE A 507 14.71 12.42 -1.04
N ASP A 508 15.55 13.35 -0.61
CA ASP A 508 16.87 13.05 -0.09
C ASP A 508 16.94 13.27 1.41
N ILE A 509 17.71 12.41 2.07
CA ILE A 509 17.95 12.58 3.51
C ILE A 509 18.78 13.86 3.73
N PRO A 510 18.45 14.72 4.74
CA PRO A 510 19.19 15.94 5.00
C PRO A 510 20.68 15.69 5.28
N ALA A 511 21.55 16.27 4.47
CA ALA A 511 23.00 16.10 4.59
C ALA A 511 23.64 16.82 5.79
N GLY A 512 22.92 17.76 6.43
CA GLY A 512 23.42 18.58 7.55
C GLY A 512 23.05 18.06 8.94
N ALA A 513 22.60 16.82 9.07
CA ALA A 513 22.20 16.24 10.34
C ALA A 513 23.40 15.94 11.26
N ALA A 514 23.17 15.98 12.58
CA ALA A 514 24.20 15.68 13.58
C ALA A 514 24.62 14.20 13.57
N SER A 515 23.68 13.31 13.32
CA SER A 515 23.90 11.87 13.14
C SER A 515 22.72 11.23 12.42
N TYR A 516 22.93 10.02 11.93
CA TYR A 516 21.92 9.20 11.23
C TYR A 516 21.59 7.98 12.05
N VAL A 517 20.38 7.46 11.87
CA VAL A 517 19.88 6.32 12.65
C VAL A 517 19.11 5.35 11.77
N PHE A 518 19.32 4.06 11.98
CA PHE A 518 18.45 3.04 11.41
C PHE A 518 17.20 2.85 12.25
N HIS A 519 16.08 2.60 11.58
CA HIS A 519 14.83 2.25 12.24
C HIS A 519 14.97 0.92 13.03
N PRO A 520 14.34 0.75 14.21
CA PRO A 520 14.42 -0.48 15.00
C PRO A 520 14.12 -1.77 14.23
N CYS A 521 13.22 -1.74 13.24
CA CYS A 521 12.95 -2.93 12.42
C CYS A 521 14.14 -3.36 11.54
N VAL A 522 15.03 -2.42 11.17
CA VAL A 522 16.27 -2.76 10.46
C VAL A 522 17.23 -3.47 11.40
N ILE A 523 17.35 -2.99 12.66
CA ILE A 523 18.18 -3.60 13.68
C ILE A 523 17.81 -5.09 13.85
N ASP A 524 16.52 -5.36 14.00
CA ASP A 524 15.99 -6.72 14.17
C ASP A 524 16.16 -7.58 12.90
N SER A 525 16.01 -6.97 11.70
CA SER A 525 16.09 -7.68 10.41
C SER A 525 17.52 -8.05 10.03
N VAL A 526 18.46 -7.12 10.22
CA VAL A 526 19.86 -7.26 9.75
C VAL A 526 20.79 -7.72 10.87
N ALA A 527 20.31 -7.71 12.13
CA ALA A 527 21.06 -8.09 13.35
C ALA A 527 22.27 -7.20 13.63
N ILE A 528 22.12 -5.88 13.45
CA ILE A 528 23.13 -4.89 13.87
C ILE A 528 22.97 -4.52 15.34
N ARG A 529 23.98 -3.85 15.92
CA ARG A 529 23.97 -3.50 17.34
C ARG A 529 23.25 -2.17 17.59
N GLY A 530 22.44 -2.14 18.64
CA GLY A 530 21.89 -0.89 19.17
C GLY A 530 22.91 -0.18 20.06
N VAL A 531 23.17 1.11 19.79
CA VAL A 531 24.14 1.94 20.53
C VAL A 531 23.47 3.20 21.08
N GLY A 532 23.84 3.61 22.29
CA GLY A 532 23.28 4.80 22.94
C GLY A 532 21.80 4.67 23.31
N ASP A 533 21.05 5.77 23.24
CA ASP A 533 19.61 5.78 23.56
C ASP A 533 18.78 5.02 22.54
N PRO A 534 17.63 4.44 22.94
CA PRO A 534 16.69 3.83 22.02
C PRO A 534 16.27 4.77 20.90
N VAL A 535 16.24 4.26 19.67
CA VAL A 535 15.74 5.01 18.51
C VAL A 535 14.21 4.96 18.54
N TYR A 536 13.59 6.13 18.50
CA TYR A 536 12.14 6.30 18.38
C TYR A 536 11.83 6.94 17.03
N PRO A 537 11.06 6.29 16.14
CA PRO A 537 10.65 6.88 14.86
C PRO A 537 9.53 7.94 15.04
N PHE A 538 9.46 8.55 16.22
CA PHE A 538 8.47 9.57 16.60
C PHE A 538 9.00 10.43 17.75
N ARG A 539 8.39 11.62 17.92
CA ARG A 539 8.65 12.49 19.07
C ARG A 539 8.11 11.86 20.34
N ARG A 540 8.93 11.81 21.38
CA ARG A 540 8.47 11.41 22.72
C ARG A 540 7.74 12.60 23.35
N GLY A 541 6.51 12.37 23.76
CA GLY A 541 5.72 13.35 24.51
C GLY A 541 6.19 13.50 25.97
#